data_a87c5438e7deb73e41a2f99368fa10b7
#
_entry.id   a87c5438e7deb73e41a2f99368fa10b7
#
_cell.length_a   1.000
_cell.length_b   1.000
_cell.length_c   1.000
_cell.angle_alpha   90.00
_cell.angle_beta   90.00
_cell.angle_gamma   90.00
#
_symmetry.space_group_name_H-M   'P 1'
#
loop_
_entity.id
_entity.type
_entity.pdbx_description
1 polymer ?
#
loop_
_entity_poly.entity_id
_entity_poly.type
_entity_poly.pdbx_seq_one_letter_code
_entity_poly.pdbx_strand_id
1 'polypeptide(L)'
;MLYGRSLLPDQSWFFQEVFLPAVEREKPACVLLAGDIYDRQIAPPEAIRLFDSVLSRLVELSCKVCVISGNHDGADRITLLKTALRGSGVYFSTTLSDAFSPVLLEENGEKVQLFLLPYFNSAQGREFLGDDSLRGEAACMKLLIEQMLPLFEPGAAHILVSHCFAAGAIPSDSESSLFVGGAGEIPPELFSPFDYVALGHLHGPQRAGEKGRYSGSPLKYSVDEEHQKKGFCRLEWDGASLAVEEVPITPLRDVRRISGLFQELLEQGKKQPCEDYVELVLEDKSPVFLARDKLRPYYPNLLSLSNPWAISGAAGERAARLKGQDDRTIFSSFLQDVCGTPAEPEELQLLQELLEEMESGR
;
A
#
# COMPACT_ATOMS: atom_id res chain seq x y z
N MET A 1 2.53 6.54 -3.94
CA MET A 1 2.14 7.19 -5.26
C MET A 1 0.99 6.40 -5.86
N LEU A 2 -0.10 7.05 -6.32
CA LEU A 2 -1.24 6.40 -6.97
C LEU A 2 -1.27 6.84 -8.45
N TYR A 3 -0.97 5.93 -9.39
CA TYR A 3 -0.90 6.22 -10.84
C TYR A 3 -0.08 7.49 -11.17
N GLY A 4 1.08 7.65 -10.52
CA GLY A 4 1.96 8.81 -10.68
C GLY A 4 1.53 10.07 -9.90
N ARG A 5 0.41 10.06 -9.20
CA ARG A 5 -0.05 11.17 -8.36
C ARG A 5 0.46 11.02 -6.94
N SER A 6 0.86 12.12 -6.31
CA SER A 6 1.22 12.14 -4.90
C SER A 6 -0.04 12.11 -4.03
N LEU A 7 -0.09 11.20 -3.07
CA LEU A 7 -1.14 11.14 -2.04
C LEU A 7 -0.74 11.89 -0.76
N LEU A 8 0.39 12.59 -0.76
CA LEU A 8 0.89 13.27 0.43
C LEU A 8 -0.09 14.30 1.03
N PRO A 9 -0.86 15.08 0.21
CA PRO A 9 -1.91 15.95 0.77
C PRO A 9 -3.01 15.19 1.50
N ASP A 10 -3.42 14.01 0.98
CA ASP A 10 -4.44 13.16 1.62
C ASP A 10 -3.90 12.49 2.87
N GLN A 11 -2.63 12.08 2.88
CA GLN A 11 -1.96 11.56 4.06
C GLN A 11 -1.81 12.64 5.14
N SER A 12 -1.43 13.87 4.75
CA SER A 12 -1.36 15.00 5.67
C SER A 12 -2.71 15.29 6.31
N TRP A 13 -3.77 15.33 5.49
CA TRP A 13 -5.14 15.52 5.96
C TRP A 13 -5.56 14.39 6.94
N PHE A 14 -5.29 13.13 6.60
CA PHE A 14 -5.58 12.00 7.48
C PHE A 14 -4.93 12.17 8.85
N PHE A 15 -3.64 12.48 8.90
CA PHE A 15 -2.96 12.65 10.18
C PHE A 15 -3.49 13.85 10.97
N GLN A 16 -3.71 14.98 10.31
CA GLN A 16 -4.08 16.23 10.98
C GLN A 16 -5.55 16.28 11.39
N GLU A 17 -6.45 15.77 10.56
CA GLU A 17 -7.90 15.93 10.75
C GLU A 17 -8.58 14.66 11.33
N VAL A 18 -7.92 13.50 11.24
CA VAL A 18 -8.52 12.23 11.69
C VAL A 18 -7.71 11.60 12.81
N PHE A 19 -6.44 11.28 12.54
CA PHE A 19 -5.65 10.44 13.45
C PHE A 19 -5.21 11.20 14.72
N LEU A 20 -4.55 12.34 14.58
CA LEU A 20 -4.09 13.13 15.74
C LEU A 20 -5.25 13.62 16.62
N PRO A 21 -6.39 14.08 16.07
CA PRO A 21 -7.57 14.38 16.90
C PRO A 21 -8.13 13.16 17.63
N ALA A 22 -8.07 11.96 17.02
CA ALA A 22 -8.44 10.73 17.71
C ALA A 22 -7.50 10.42 18.87
N VAL A 23 -6.18 10.52 18.66
CA VAL A 23 -5.18 10.33 19.74
C VAL A 23 -5.37 11.35 20.87
N GLU A 24 -5.64 12.61 20.56
CA GLU A 24 -5.87 13.66 21.56
C GLU A 24 -7.12 13.39 22.41
N ARG A 25 -8.18 12.86 21.79
CA ARG A 25 -9.44 12.51 22.46
C ARG A 25 -9.29 11.24 23.32
N GLU A 26 -8.72 10.17 22.73
CA GLU A 26 -8.65 8.84 23.36
C GLU A 26 -7.47 8.71 24.33
N LYS A 27 -6.43 9.53 24.17
CA LYS A 27 -5.19 9.55 25.00
C LYS A 27 -4.58 8.16 25.20
N PRO A 28 -4.27 7.44 24.11
CA PRO A 28 -3.69 6.11 24.24
C PRO A 28 -2.31 6.17 24.90
N ALA A 29 -1.95 5.15 25.66
CA ALA A 29 -0.63 5.01 26.27
C ALA A 29 0.49 4.91 25.20
N CYS A 30 0.18 4.35 24.01
CA CYS A 30 1.14 4.16 22.94
C CYS A 30 0.46 4.11 21.56
N VAL A 31 1.14 4.63 20.55
CA VAL A 31 0.83 4.43 19.11
C VAL A 31 1.83 3.44 18.54
N LEU A 32 1.34 2.42 17.81
CA LEU A 32 2.14 1.41 17.13
C LEU A 32 2.14 1.69 15.63
N LEU A 33 3.32 1.87 15.03
CA LEU A 33 3.52 2.04 13.58
C LEU A 33 4.27 0.80 13.06
N ALA A 34 3.53 -0.07 12.38
CA ALA A 34 3.98 -1.40 12.01
C ALA A 34 4.73 -1.44 10.65
N GLY A 35 5.65 -0.52 10.41
CA GLY A 35 6.52 -0.48 9.24
C GLY A 35 5.93 0.26 8.03
N ASP A 36 6.73 0.32 6.95
CA ASP A 36 6.45 1.04 5.72
C ASP A 36 6.01 2.50 5.96
N ILE A 37 6.81 3.17 6.78
CA ILE A 37 6.64 4.60 7.08
C ILE A 37 6.75 5.44 5.80
N TYR A 38 7.59 4.99 4.88
CA TYR A 38 7.80 5.59 3.57
C TYR A 38 7.58 4.56 2.46
N ASP A 39 7.18 5.03 1.28
CA ASP A 39 6.96 4.19 0.08
C ASP A 39 8.26 3.75 -0.62
N ARG A 40 9.40 4.22 -0.15
CA ARG A 40 10.74 3.91 -0.69
C ARG A 40 11.85 4.29 0.27
N GLN A 41 13.01 3.63 0.13
CA GLN A 41 14.19 3.86 0.97
C GLN A 41 14.68 5.31 0.98
N ILE A 42 14.53 6.05 -0.13
CA ILE A 42 14.84 7.48 -0.22
C ILE A 42 13.53 8.25 -0.27
N ALA A 43 13.00 8.58 0.89
CA ALA A 43 11.76 9.35 1.00
C ALA A 43 11.96 10.80 0.53
N PRO A 44 10.94 11.42 -0.11
CA PRO A 44 10.99 12.83 -0.45
C PRO A 44 10.96 13.69 0.82
N PRO A 45 11.60 14.87 0.79
CA PRO A 45 11.70 15.75 1.97
C PRO A 45 10.34 16.12 2.59
N GLU A 46 9.29 16.21 1.77
CA GLU A 46 7.94 16.54 2.20
C GLU A 46 7.35 15.41 3.07
N ALA A 47 7.60 14.14 2.71
CA ALA A 47 7.15 12.99 3.50
C ALA A 47 7.92 12.91 4.84
N ILE A 48 9.23 13.23 4.83
CA ILE A 48 10.03 13.30 6.06
C ILE A 48 9.47 14.37 7.00
N ARG A 49 9.15 15.57 6.46
CA ARG A 49 8.57 16.67 7.26
C ARG A 49 7.20 16.30 7.82
N LEU A 50 6.36 15.60 7.06
CA LEU A 50 5.06 15.13 7.55
C LEU A 50 5.26 14.15 8.72
N PHE A 51 6.12 13.15 8.57
CA PHE A 51 6.37 12.18 9.63
C PHE A 51 6.95 12.83 10.87
N ASP A 52 7.91 13.75 10.72
CA ASP A 52 8.48 14.54 11.82
C ASP A 52 7.41 15.34 12.58
N SER A 53 6.50 16.00 11.85
CA SER A 53 5.40 16.77 12.45
C SER A 53 4.43 15.88 13.22
N VAL A 54 4.12 14.68 12.72
CA VAL A 54 3.25 13.69 13.38
C VAL A 54 3.91 13.19 14.65
N LEU A 55 5.20 12.79 14.60
CA LEU A 55 5.94 12.34 15.77
C LEU A 55 6.01 13.44 16.85
N SER A 56 6.35 14.67 16.44
CA SER A 56 6.42 15.82 17.36
C SER A 56 5.09 16.02 18.07
N ARG A 57 3.96 15.96 17.33
CA ARG A 57 2.64 16.13 17.94
C ARG A 57 2.28 14.99 18.88
N LEU A 58 2.64 13.74 18.57
CA LEU A 58 2.43 12.60 19.49
C LEU A 58 3.24 12.76 20.78
N VAL A 59 4.48 13.22 20.69
CA VAL A 59 5.32 13.53 21.85
C VAL A 59 4.72 14.65 22.70
N GLU A 60 4.24 15.74 22.09
CA GLU A 60 3.53 16.82 22.79
C GLU A 60 2.29 16.33 23.53
N LEU A 61 1.58 15.37 22.96
CA LEU A 61 0.42 14.71 23.58
C LEU A 61 0.82 13.70 24.67
N SER A 62 2.12 13.57 24.98
CA SER A 62 2.67 12.59 25.93
C SER A 62 2.34 11.14 25.57
N CYS A 63 2.03 10.85 24.31
CA CYS A 63 1.78 9.53 23.80
C CYS A 63 3.11 8.86 23.43
N LYS A 64 3.39 7.67 23.94
CA LYS A 64 4.55 6.89 23.49
C LYS A 64 4.33 6.44 22.05
N VAL A 65 5.42 6.31 21.28
CA VAL A 65 5.36 5.87 19.89
C VAL A 65 6.35 4.72 19.68
N CYS A 66 5.86 3.60 19.20
CA CYS A 66 6.68 2.46 18.80
C CYS A 66 6.63 2.30 17.28
N VAL A 67 7.79 2.35 16.65
CA VAL A 67 7.96 2.31 15.19
C VAL A 67 8.88 1.16 14.83
N ILE A 68 8.45 0.28 13.95
CA ILE A 68 9.33 -0.68 13.30
C ILE A 68 9.58 -0.28 11.86
N SER A 69 10.70 -0.71 11.27
CA SER A 69 10.91 -0.55 9.82
C SER A 69 10.21 -1.66 9.04
N GLY A 70 9.63 -1.30 7.89
CA GLY A 70 9.11 -2.21 6.89
C GLY A 70 10.12 -2.49 5.79
N ASN A 71 9.70 -3.18 4.73
CA ASN A 71 10.57 -3.54 3.60
C ASN A 71 10.85 -2.37 2.64
N HIS A 72 9.98 -1.35 2.61
CA HIS A 72 10.18 -0.13 1.83
C HIS A 72 11.08 0.88 2.53
N ASP A 73 11.23 0.78 3.84
CA ASP A 73 11.97 1.75 4.63
C ASP A 73 13.49 1.64 4.48
N GLY A 74 14.17 2.78 4.47
CA GLY A 74 15.61 2.84 4.69
C GLY A 74 15.92 2.76 6.18
N ALA A 75 16.13 1.55 6.73
CA ALA A 75 16.33 1.29 8.16
C ALA A 75 17.34 2.27 8.81
N ASP A 76 18.48 2.49 8.18
CA ASP A 76 19.53 3.40 8.68
C ASP A 76 19.04 4.87 8.78
N ARG A 77 18.11 5.29 7.90
CA ARG A 77 17.59 6.66 7.87
C ARG A 77 16.55 6.90 8.95
N ILE A 78 15.70 5.90 9.22
CA ILE A 78 14.71 5.94 10.30
C ILE A 78 15.44 5.86 11.65
N THR A 79 16.58 5.19 11.71
CA THR A 79 17.39 5.05 12.94
C THR A 79 18.04 6.35 13.38
N LEU A 80 18.08 7.37 12.53
CA LEU A 80 18.68 8.66 12.88
C LEU A 80 18.02 9.21 14.16
N LEU A 81 18.85 9.52 15.16
CA LEU A 81 18.43 10.00 16.47
C LEU A 81 17.64 9.01 17.35
N LYS A 82 17.57 7.72 17.00
CA LYS A 82 16.88 6.66 17.77
C LYS A 82 17.16 6.75 19.28
N THR A 83 18.44 6.85 19.65
CA THR A 83 18.85 6.90 21.07
C THR A 83 18.37 8.19 21.76
N ALA A 84 18.42 9.32 21.06
CA ALA A 84 17.98 10.60 21.62
C ALA A 84 16.45 10.66 21.79
N LEU A 85 15.70 10.11 20.83
CA LEU A 85 14.24 10.12 20.83
C LEU A 85 13.63 9.16 21.86
N ARG A 86 14.38 8.12 22.26
CA ARG A 86 13.91 7.17 23.30
C ARG A 86 13.59 7.89 24.62
N GLY A 87 14.35 8.92 24.97
CA GLY A 87 14.11 9.76 26.16
C GLY A 87 12.78 10.54 26.08
N SER A 88 12.26 10.76 24.88
CA SER A 88 10.97 11.42 24.63
C SER A 88 9.80 10.44 24.43
N GLY A 89 10.01 9.14 24.70
CA GLY A 89 8.97 8.12 24.55
C GLY A 89 8.80 7.59 23.13
N VAL A 90 9.74 7.86 22.21
CA VAL A 90 9.72 7.31 20.84
C VAL A 90 10.73 6.17 20.73
N TYR A 91 10.25 4.99 20.36
CA TYR A 91 11.02 3.75 20.28
C TYR A 91 11.08 3.27 18.83
N PHE A 92 12.25 3.32 18.22
CA PHE A 92 12.49 2.76 16.90
C PHE A 92 13.12 1.38 16.98
N SER A 93 12.58 0.42 16.24
CA SER A 93 13.17 -0.89 16.01
C SER A 93 13.43 -1.07 14.52
N THR A 94 14.69 -1.11 14.14
CA THR A 94 15.15 -1.17 12.75
C THR A 94 16.15 -2.31 12.51
N THR A 95 16.55 -3.00 13.58
CA THR A 95 17.42 -4.18 13.55
C THR A 95 16.81 -5.31 14.35
N LEU A 96 17.12 -6.57 14.00
CA LEU A 96 16.59 -7.74 14.73
C LEU A 96 16.96 -7.74 16.22
N SER A 97 18.12 -7.20 16.58
CA SER A 97 18.53 -7.07 18.00
C SER A 97 17.61 -6.17 18.83
N ASP A 98 16.93 -5.20 18.20
CA ASP A 98 16.00 -4.31 18.90
C ASP A 98 14.79 -5.05 19.46
N ALA A 99 14.37 -6.12 18.79
CA ALA A 99 13.22 -6.93 19.17
C ALA A 99 13.39 -7.62 20.54
N PHE A 100 14.65 -7.77 21.00
CA PHE A 100 15.00 -8.34 22.30
C PHE A 100 15.14 -7.30 23.42
N SER A 101 14.72 -6.07 23.17
CA SER A 101 14.62 -4.98 24.15
C SER A 101 13.19 -4.47 24.20
N PRO A 102 12.24 -5.26 24.71
CA PRO A 102 10.82 -4.93 24.67
C PRO A 102 10.52 -3.64 25.44
N VAL A 103 9.48 -2.93 25.00
CA VAL A 103 8.98 -1.74 25.66
C VAL A 103 7.89 -2.11 26.64
N LEU A 104 8.07 -1.80 27.92
CA LEU A 104 7.07 -2.01 28.95
C LEU A 104 6.22 -0.75 29.13
N LEU A 105 4.92 -0.91 28.99
CA LEU A 105 3.91 0.07 29.37
C LEU A 105 3.32 -0.38 30.70
N GLU A 106 3.26 0.54 31.65
CA GLU A 106 2.64 0.27 32.97
C GLU A 106 1.76 1.46 33.32
N GLU A 107 0.49 1.20 33.56
CA GLU A 107 -0.49 2.20 33.97
C GLU A 107 -1.51 1.55 34.89
N ASN A 108 -1.80 2.19 36.03
CA ASN A 108 -2.77 1.72 37.04
C ASN A 108 -2.52 0.28 37.56
N GLY A 109 -1.27 -0.19 37.48
CA GLY A 109 -0.89 -1.55 37.87
C GLY A 109 -1.05 -2.60 36.77
N GLU A 110 -1.58 -2.23 35.61
CA GLU A 110 -1.66 -3.07 34.43
C GLU A 110 -0.40 -2.93 33.60
N LYS A 111 0.02 -4.02 32.98
CA LYS A 111 1.25 -4.07 32.19
C LYS A 111 0.99 -4.60 30.80
N VAL A 112 1.60 -3.95 29.83
CA VAL A 112 1.65 -4.40 28.44
C VAL A 112 3.10 -4.37 27.97
N GLN A 113 3.60 -5.48 27.49
CA GLN A 113 4.96 -5.61 26.98
C GLN A 113 4.94 -5.70 25.44
N LEU A 114 5.64 -4.78 24.77
CA LEU A 114 5.68 -4.65 23.33
C LEU A 114 7.00 -5.17 22.78
N PHE A 115 6.96 -6.20 21.94
CA PHE A 115 8.09 -6.71 21.18
C PHE A 115 8.05 -6.10 19.78
N LEU A 116 9.10 -5.40 19.39
CA LEU A 116 9.16 -4.62 18.15
C LEU A 116 10.08 -5.34 17.15
N LEU A 117 9.51 -6.21 16.32
CA LEU A 117 10.25 -7.00 15.32
C LEU A 117 10.13 -6.33 13.94
N PRO A 118 11.18 -5.67 13.44
CA PRO A 118 11.17 -5.04 12.12
C PRO A 118 11.12 -6.07 11.00
N TYR A 119 10.84 -5.60 9.79
CA TYR A 119 10.98 -6.44 8.59
C TYR A 119 12.40 -7.00 8.48
N PHE A 120 12.49 -8.24 8.09
CA PHE A 120 13.74 -8.93 7.73
C PHE A 120 13.50 -9.93 6.61
N ASN A 121 14.49 -10.15 5.79
CA ASN A 121 14.51 -11.26 4.84
C ASN A 121 15.27 -12.47 5.41
N SER A 122 15.15 -13.63 4.75
CA SER A 122 15.78 -14.88 5.22
C SER A 122 17.31 -14.81 5.36
N ALA A 123 17.99 -13.95 4.59
CA ALA A 123 19.44 -13.78 4.71
C ALA A 123 19.80 -13.03 6.01
N GLN A 124 19.11 -11.94 6.30
CA GLN A 124 19.28 -11.19 7.54
C GLN A 124 18.93 -12.03 8.78
N GLY A 125 17.85 -12.84 8.66
CA GLY A 125 17.48 -13.78 9.74
C GLY A 125 18.57 -14.81 10.05
N ARG A 126 19.14 -15.45 9.00
CA ARG A 126 20.25 -16.42 9.16
C ARG A 126 21.49 -15.76 9.76
N GLU A 127 21.89 -14.61 9.24
CA GLU A 127 23.04 -13.86 9.72
C GLU A 127 22.90 -13.54 11.20
N PHE A 128 21.76 -13.01 11.61
CA PHE A 128 21.49 -12.66 13.01
C PHE A 128 21.48 -13.88 13.94
N LEU A 129 20.85 -14.97 13.51
CA LEU A 129 20.75 -16.22 14.30
C LEU A 129 22.03 -17.07 14.25
N GLY A 130 22.97 -16.78 13.33
CA GLY A 130 24.19 -17.53 13.14
C GLY A 130 23.95 -18.96 12.60
N ASP A 131 22.85 -19.17 11.84
CA ASP A 131 22.47 -20.49 11.32
C ASP A 131 22.12 -20.44 9.83
N ASP A 132 23.07 -20.81 8.98
CA ASP A 132 22.92 -20.88 7.53
C ASP A 132 22.03 -22.04 7.05
N SER A 133 21.66 -22.97 7.93
CA SER A 133 20.79 -24.10 7.58
C SER A 133 19.30 -23.72 7.50
N LEU A 134 18.89 -22.59 8.06
CA LEU A 134 17.51 -22.11 8.08
C LEU A 134 17.01 -21.83 6.63
N ARG A 135 15.77 -22.21 6.37
CA ARG A 135 15.13 -22.03 5.07
C ARG A 135 13.87 -21.18 5.20
N GLY A 136 13.91 -20.01 4.54
CA GLY A 136 12.81 -19.03 4.51
C GLY A 136 12.69 -18.20 5.79
N GLU A 137 11.84 -17.18 5.74
CA GLU A 137 11.57 -16.26 6.85
C GLU A 137 10.84 -16.97 8.01
N ALA A 138 9.97 -17.95 7.71
CA ALA A 138 9.21 -18.68 8.73
C ALA A 138 10.11 -19.43 9.72
N ALA A 139 11.21 -20.07 9.23
CA ALA A 139 12.15 -20.76 10.10
C ALA A 139 12.91 -19.77 11.02
N CYS A 140 13.30 -18.62 10.46
CA CYS A 140 13.92 -17.55 11.24
C CYS A 140 12.94 -16.94 12.26
N MET A 141 11.70 -16.62 11.84
CA MET A 141 10.66 -16.09 12.70
C MET A 141 10.40 -16.98 13.91
N LYS A 142 10.31 -18.30 13.70
CA LYS A 142 10.12 -19.27 14.77
C LYS A 142 11.21 -19.15 15.85
N LEU A 143 12.47 -19.16 15.46
CA LEU A 143 13.60 -19.08 16.39
C LEU A 143 13.67 -17.70 17.06
N LEU A 144 13.36 -16.60 16.35
CA LEU A 144 13.30 -15.28 16.95
C LEU A 144 12.22 -15.24 18.05
N ILE A 145 11.03 -15.78 17.79
CA ILE A 145 9.95 -15.84 18.77
C ILE A 145 10.37 -16.73 19.97
N GLU A 146 10.95 -17.90 19.72
CA GLU A 146 11.44 -18.77 20.81
C GLU A 146 12.46 -18.07 21.71
N GLN A 147 13.33 -17.19 21.15
CA GLN A 147 14.26 -16.38 21.94
C GLN A 147 13.59 -15.21 22.67
N MET A 148 12.40 -14.76 22.25
CA MET A 148 11.63 -13.73 22.96
C MET A 148 10.89 -14.28 24.18
N LEU A 149 10.45 -15.55 24.18
CA LEU A 149 9.65 -16.11 25.25
C LEU A 149 10.28 -15.98 26.64
N PRO A 150 11.60 -16.20 26.85
CA PRO A 150 12.24 -16.02 28.17
C PRO A 150 12.22 -14.56 28.65
N LEU A 151 11.91 -13.60 27.80
CA LEU A 151 11.85 -12.16 28.11
C LEU A 151 10.44 -11.71 28.53
N PHE A 152 9.46 -12.62 28.52
CA PHE A 152 8.08 -12.29 28.88
C PHE A 152 7.99 -11.86 30.33
N GLU A 153 7.47 -10.67 30.57
CA GLU A 153 7.22 -10.11 31.89
C GLU A 153 5.98 -10.79 32.49
N PRO A 154 6.08 -11.46 33.66
CA PRO A 154 4.93 -12.11 34.28
C PRO A 154 3.78 -11.13 34.56
N GLY A 155 2.57 -11.51 34.20
CA GLY A 155 1.37 -10.70 34.44
C GLY A 155 1.17 -9.53 33.48
N ALA A 156 2.02 -9.39 32.45
CA ALA A 156 1.82 -8.43 31.36
C ALA A 156 1.08 -9.08 30.22
N ALA A 157 0.33 -8.29 29.44
CA ALA A 157 -0.06 -8.68 28.09
C ALA A 157 1.15 -8.58 27.15
N HIS A 158 1.33 -9.57 26.27
CA HIS A 158 2.44 -9.63 25.34
C HIS A 158 1.97 -9.33 23.93
N ILE A 159 2.41 -8.21 23.36
CA ILE A 159 2.07 -7.78 22.00
C ILE A 159 3.33 -7.82 21.15
N LEU A 160 3.25 -8.51 20.01
CA LEU A 160 4.26 -8.43 18.95
C LEU A 160 3.83 -7.38 17.93
N VAL A 161 4.73 -6.49 17.56
CA VAL A 161 4.59 -5.62 16.38
C VAL A 161 5.55 -6.15 15.33
N SER A 162 5.04 -6.55 14.16
CA SER A 162 5.87 -7.14 13.10
C SER A 162 5.42 -6.69 11.72
N HIS A 163 6.35 -6.72 10.77
CA HIS A 163 6.11 -6.36 9.38
C HIS A 163 6.45 -7.57 8.49
N CYS A 164 5.45 -8.36 8.15
CA CYS A 164 5.63 -9.61 7.39
C CYS A 164 4.35 -10.01 6.68
N PHE A 165 4.46 -10.94 5.72
CA PHE A 165 3.32 -11.57 5.07
C PHE A 165 2.91 -12.85 5.81
N ALA A 166 1.72 -12.86 6.38
CA ALA A 166 1.16 -14.03 7.05
C ALA A 166 0.47 -14.95 6.03
N ALA A 167 0.73 -16.24 6.12
CA ALA A 167 0.14 -17.24 5.23
C ALA A 167 -1.40 -17.18 5.27
N GLY A 168 -2.00 -17.25 4.09
CA GLY A 168 -3.45 -17.16 3.90
C GLY A 168 -4.03 -15.74 3.91
N ALA A 169 -3.22 -14.71 4.09
CA ALA A 169 -3.65 -13.33 3.92
C ALA A 169 -3.75 -12.95 2.43
N ILE A 170 -4.57 -11.97 2.11
CA ILE A 170 -4.89 -11.55 0.73
C ILE A 170 -4.17 -10.23 0.44
N PRO A 171 -3.19 -10.21 -0.50
CA PRO A 171 -2.54 -8.98 -0.92
C PRO A 171 -3.40 -8.19 -1.91
N SER A 172 -3.14 -6.89 -2.04
CA SER A 172 -3.64 -6.01 -3.10
C SER A 172 -2.64 -5.93 -4.26
N ASP A 173 -3.05 -5.41 -5.41
CA ASP A 173 -2.18 -5.22 -6.59
C ASP A 173 -0.97 -4.31 -6.29
N SER A 174 -1.12 -3.37 -5.36
CA SER A 174 -0.05 -2.48 -4.90
C SER A 174 1.09 -3.19 -4.16
N GLU A 175 0.85 -4.42 -3.66
CA GLU A 175 1.80 -5.26 -2.92
C GLU A 175 2.25 -6.49 -3.73
N SER A 176 1.54 -6.86 -4.80
CA SER A 176 1.68 -8.14 -5.52
C SER A 176 3.06 -8.39 -6.13
N SER A 177 3.86 -7.35 -6.41
CA SER A 177 5.21 -7.49 -6.98
C SER A 177 6.23 -8.13 -6.04
N LEU A 178 5.90 -8.32 -4.76
CA LEU A 178 6.80 -8.83 -3.73
C LEU A 178 6.67 -10.36 -3.51
N PHE A 179 5.65 -11.01 -4.10
CA PHE A 179 5.33 -12.42 -3.83
C PHE A 179 5.62 -13.34 -5.01
N VAL A 180 6.89 -13.60 -5.27
CA VAL A 180 7.28 -14.64 -6.23
C VAL A 180 7.57 -15.93 -5.46
N GLY A 181 6.68 -16.90 -5.54
CA GLY A 181 6.96 -18.29 -5.18
C GLY A 181 6.72 -18.73 -3.72
N GLY A 182 5.96 -17.99 -2.91
CA GLY A 182 5.58 -18.42 -1.55
C GLY A 182 6.72 -18.45 -0.51
N ALA A 183 7.89 -17.94 -0.86
CA ALA A 183 9.09 -17.97 -0.02
C ALA A 183 9.14 -16.77 0.91
N GLY A 184 8.35 -16.57 1.86
CA GLY A 184 8.31 -15.42 2.77
C GLY A 184 7.05 -15.42 3.62
N GLU A 185 6.19 -16.42 3.41
CA GLU A 185 4.96 -16.54 4.17
C GLU A 185 5.23 -17.03 5.59
N ILE A 186 4.69 -16.32 6.57
CA ILE A 186 4.79 -16.65 7.99
C ILE A 186 3.52 -17.39 8.44
N PRO A 187 3.61 -18.65 8.88
CA PRO A 187 2.46 -19.36 9.45
C PRO A 187 1.90 -18.61 10.67
N PRO A 188 0.60 -18.25 10.69
CA PRO A 188 0.00 -17.48 11.78
C PRO A 188 0.03 -18.21 13.14
N GLU A 189 0.21 -19.53 13.15
CA GLU A 189 0.36 -20.37 14.34
C GLU A 189 1.59 -19.98 15.17
N LEU A 190 2.62 -19.41 14.53
CA LEU A 190 3.81 -18.90 15.22
C LEU A 190 3.48 -17.73 16.15
N PHE A 191 2.38 -17.05 15.92
CA PHE A 191 1.92 -15.92 16.74
C PHE A 191 1.21 -16.35 18.04
N SER A 192 0.94 -17.65 18.22
CA SER A 192 0.18 -18.19 19.36
C SER A 192 0.70 -17.82 20.76
N PRO A 193 2.02 -17.59 21.00
CA PRO A 193 2.49 -17.19 22.32
C PRO A 193 2.08 -15.78 22.74
N PHE A 194 1.70 -14.91 21.80
CA PHE A 194 1.33 -13.52 22.07
C PHE A 194 -0.17 -13.39 22.31
N ASP A 195 -0.56 -12.35 23.06
CA ASP A 195 -1.97 -11.98 23.23
C ASP A 195 -2.52 -11.31 21.98
N TYR A 196 -1.66 -10.55 21.27
CA TYR A 196 -1.98 -9.90 20.00
C TYR A 196 -0.72 -9.70 19.16
N VAL A 197 -0.88 -9.70 17.82
CA VAL A 197 0.18 -9.36 16.90
C VAL A 197 -0.30 -8.26 15.95
N ALA A 198 0.28 -7.07 16.11
CA ALA A 198 0.05 -5.92 15.22
C ALA A 198 0.91 -6.09 13.98
N LEU A 199 0.28 -6.37 12.85
CA LEU A 199 0.95 -6.64 11.58
C LEU A 199 0.89 -5.43 10.66
N GLY A 200 2.03 -5.09 10.05
CA GLY A 200 2.16 -4.25 8.88
C GLY A 200 2.50 -5.07 7.63
N HIS A 201 2.61 -4.43 6.48
CA HIS A 201 2.91 -4.94 5.16
C HIS A 201 1.69 -4.93 4.23
N LEU A 202 0.57 -5.54 4.62
CA LEU A 202 -0.63 -5.57 3.78
C LEU A 202 -1.49 -4.33 3.97
N HIS A 203 -1.95 -3.77 2.84
CA HIS A 203 -2.78 -2.56 2.80
C HIS A 203 -4.24 -2.83 3.17
N GLY A 204 -4.73 -4.06 2.98
CA GLY A 204 -6.08 -4.47 3.33
C GLY A 204 -6.21 -4.81 4.82
N PRO A 205 -7.15 -4.17 5.57
CA PRO A 205 -7.44 -4.57 6.94
C PRO A 205 -7.96 -6.01 6.97
N GLN A 206 -7.27 -6.90 7.70
CA GLN A 206 -7.65 -8.31 7.77
C GLN A 206 -7.01 -9.02 8.97
N ARG A 207 -7.58 -10.16 9.34
CA ARG A 207 -7.00 -11.06 10.34
C ARG A 207 -5.95 -11.98 9.71
N ALA A 208 -4.97 -12.37 10.52
CA ALA A 208 -3.98 -13.40 10.22
C ALA A 208 -3.96 -14.41 11.38
N GLY A 209 -4.71 -15.48 11.25
CA GLY A 209 -4.96 -16.44 12.32
C GLY A 209 -5.77 -15.84 13.50
N GLU A 210 -5.59 -16.38 14.68
CA GLU A 210 -6.33 -15.95 15.88
C GLU A 210 -5.77 -14.67 16.51
N LYS A 211 -4.46 -14.48 16.48
CA LYS A 211 -3.73 -13.43 17.21
C LYS A 211 -3.28 -12.28 16.32
N GLY A 212 -3.02 -12.54 15.04
CA GLY A 212 -2.51 -11.56 14.11
C GLY A 212 -3.60 -10.72 13.46
N ARG A 213 -3.29 -9.42 13.24
CA ARG A 213 -4.16 -8.53 12.51
C ARG A 213 -3.37 -7.45 11.79
N TYR A 214 -3.69 -7.22 10.53
CA TYR A 214 -3.33 -6.04 9.76
C TYR A 214 -4.36 -4.95 10.00
N SER A 215 -3.95 -3.77 10.46
CA SER A 215 -4.82 -2.59 10.46
C SER A 215 -5.00 -2.04 9.04
N GLY A 216 -4.11 -2.41 8.14
CA GLY A 216 -4.05 -1.91 6.78
C GLY A 216 -3.42 -0.52 6.67
N SER A 217 -3.39 0.00 5.46
CA SER A 217 -2.93 1.35 5.19
C SER A 217 -4.03 2.37 5.46
N PRO A 218 -3.69 3.63 5.79
CA PRO A 218 -4.69 4.68 6.07
C PRO A 218 -5.46 5.12 4.81
N LEU A 219 -4.87 4.94 3.62
CA LEU A 219 -5.44 5.29 2.33
C LEU A 219 -5.38 4.09 1.38
N LYS A 220 -6.16 4.14 0.30
CA LYS A 220 -6.09 3.18 -0.81
C LYS A 220 -4.94 3.57 -1.75
N TYR A 221 -4.09 2.61 -2.09
CA TYR A 221 -2.92 2.80 -2.96
C TYR A 221 -3.07 2.17 -4.35
N SER A 222 -4.18 1.45 -4.59
CA SER A 222 -4.56 0.95 -5.92
C SER A 222 -6.08 0.92 -6.07
N VAL A 223 -6.57 0.72 -7.31
CA VAL A 223 -8.01 0.70 -7.59
C VAL A 223 -8.66 -0.60 -7.15
N ASP A 224 -7.93 -1.71 -7.09
CA ASP A 224 -8.43 -2.98 -6.56
C ASP A 224 -8.77 -2.92 -5.05
N GLU A 225 -8.23 -1.92 -4.34
CA GLU A 225 -8.56 -1.64 -2.95
C GLU A 225 -9.91 -0.89 -2.78
N GLU A 226 -10.66 -0.61 -3.87
CA GLU A 226 -11.88 0.21 -3.84
C GLU A 226 -12.92 -0.23 -2.80
N HIS A 227 -13.01 -1.55 -2.54
CA HIS A 227 -13.95 -2.11 -1.57
C HIS A 227 -13.40 -2.23 -0.15
N GLN A 228 -12.12 -1.92 0.07
CA GLN A 228 -11.51 -1.98 1.40
C GLN A 228 -11.99 -0.81 2.27
N LYS A 229 -12.32 -1.11 3.50
CA LYS A 229 -12.65 -0.10 4.53
C LYS A 229 -11.37 0.23 5.29
N LYS A 230 -10.75 1.34 4.94
CA LYS A 230 -9.53 1.80 5.62
C LYS A 230 -9.82 2.25 7.05
N GLY A 231 -8.84 2.07 7.93
CA GLY A 231 -8.99 2.37 9.34
C GLY A 231 -7.68 2.18 10.11
N PHE A 232 -7.80 2.24 11.42
CA PHE A 232 -6.75 1.83 12.36
C PHE A 232 -7.38 1.01 13.48
N CYS A 233 -6.57 0.22 14.21
CA CYS A 233 -7.02 -0.59 15.31
C CYS A 233 -6.80 0.13 16.64
N ARG A 234 -7.83 0.16 17.51
CA ARG A 234 -7.73 0.51 18.91
C ARG A 234 -7.61 -0.76 19.74
N LEU A 235 -6.60 -0.83 20.58
CA LEU A 235 -6.37 -1.91 21.51
C LEU A 235 -6.62 -1.43 22.92
N GLU A 236 -7.35 -2.19 23.72
CA GLU A 236 -7.65 -1.88 25.10
C GLU A 236 -7.39 -3.13 25.98
N TRP A 237 -6.49 -2.98 26.94
CA TRP A 237 -6.14 -4.01 27.90
C TRP A 237 -6.76 -3.67 29.27
N ASP A 238 -7.52 -4.58 29.83
CA ASP A 238 -8.21 -4.39 31.12
C ASP A 238 -7.57 -5.19 32.30
N GLY A 239 -6.34 -5.68 32.10
CA GLY A 239 -5.63 -6.52 33.06
C GLY A 239 -5.92 -8.02 32.91
N ALA A 240 -6.91 -8.42 32.13
CA ALA A 240 -7.31 -9.80 31.93
C ALA A 240 -7.54 -10.18 30.48
N SER A 241 -8.07 -9.26 29.70
CA SER A 241 -8.41 -9.47 28.28
C SER A 241 -8.02 -8.29 27.41
N LEU A 242 -7.70 -8.56 26.14
CA LEU A 242 -7.40 -7.56 25.15
C LEU A 242 -8.59 -7.40 24.18
N ALA A 243 -9.23 -6.23 24.22
CA ALA A 243 -10.24 -5.83 23.27
C ALA A 243 -9.58 -5.15 22.05
N VAL A 244 -10.09 -5.45 20.85
CA VAL A 244 -9.63 -4.88 19.59
C VAL A 244 -10.82 -4.29 18.84
N GLU A 245 -10.77 -2.99 18.58
CA GLU A 245 -11.78 -2.27 17.81
C GLU A 245 -11.17 -1.74 16.52
N GLU A 246 -11.87 -1.93 15.40
CA GLU A 246 -11.54 -1.29 14.12
C GLU A 246 -12.21 0.07 14.08
N VAL A 247 -11.41 1.13 13.95
CA VAL A 247 -11.89 2.50 13.82
C VAL A 247 -11.84 2.89 12.35
N PRO A 248 -12.99 2.99 11.66
CA PRO A 248 -13.01 3.28 10.24
C PRO A 248 -12.63 4.73 9.95
N ILE A 249 -12.00 4.95 8.80
CA ILE A 249 -11.62 6.26 8.29
C ILE A 249 -12.53 6.62 7.11
N THR A 250 -13.04 7.86 7.10
CA THR A 250 -13.60 8.46 5.89
C THR A 250 -12.48 9.28 5.24
N PRO A 251 -11.96 8.91 4.07
CA PRO A 251 -10.85 9.64 3.44
C PRO A 251 -11.29 11.01 2.92
N LEU A 252 -10.35 11.95 2.74
CA LEU A 252 -10.61 13.23 2.07
C LEU A 252 -11.08 13.00 0.62
N ARG A 253 -10.41 12.10 -0.08
CA ARG A 253 -10.74 11.62 -1.43
C ARG A 253 -10.63 10.11 -1.43
N ASP A 254 -11.68 9.46 -1.92
CA ASP A 254 -11.68 8.00 -2.02
C ASP A 254 -11.08 7.53 -3.35
N VAL A 255 -10.78 6.24 -3.45
CA VAL A 255 -10.39 5.58 -4.70
C VAL A 255 -11.54 4.69 -5.14
N ARG A 256 -12.07 4.94 -6.34
CA ARG A 256 -13.25 4.24 -6.86
C ARG A 256 -13.14 3.90 -8.32
N ARG A 257 -13.76 2.80 -8.71
CA ARG A 257 -14.07 2.48 -10.10
C ARG A 257 -15.52 2.89 -10.39
N ILE A 258 -15.74 3.58 -11.50
CA ILE A 258 -17.07 3.99 -11.96
C ILE A 258 -17.25 3.51 -13.39
N SER A 259 -18.25 2.66 -13.62
CA SER A 259 -18.58 2.11 -14.94
C SER A 259 -19.87 2.73 -15.47
N GLY A 260 -19.97 2.90 -16.77
CA GLY A 260 -21.18 3.37 -17.45
C GLY A 260 -20.95 3.85 -18.87
N LEU A 261 -22.02 4.26 -19.55
CA LEU A 261 -21.92 4.86 -20.87
C LEU A 261 -21.29 6.27 -20.77
N PHE A 262 -20.49 6.65 -21.74
CA PHE A 262 -19.83 7.94 -21.78
C PHE A 262 -20.78 9.13 -21.50
N GLN A 263 -21.96 9.10 -22.15
CA GLN A 263 -22.93 10.18 -21.98
C GLN A 263 -23.49 10.25 -20.57
N GLU A 264 -23.72 9.10 -19.94
CA GLU A 264 -24.21 9.02 -18.55
C GLU A 264 -23.15 9.56 -17.57
N LEU A 265 -21.89 9.13 -17.72
CA LEU A 265 -20.78 9.63 -16.89
C LEU A 265 -20.56 11.13 -17.07
N LEU A 266 -20.71 11.65 -18.30
CA LEU A 266 -20.60 13.08 -18.59
C LEU A 266 -21.72 13.88 -17.92
N GLU A 267 -22.97 13.43 -18.02
CA GLU A 267 -24.11 14.11 -17.40
C GLU A 267 -24.06 14.00 -15.86
N GLN A 268 -23.62 12.88 -15.32
CA GLN A 268 -23.41 12.74 -13.88
C GLN A 268 -22.33 13.71 -13.39
N GLY A 269 -21.18 13.75 -14.07
CA GLY A 269 -20.10 14.65 -13.71
C GLY A 269 -20.48 16.13 -13.80
N LYS A 270 -21.28 16.54 -14.82
CA LYS A 270 -21.82 17.89 -14.91
C LYS A 270 -22.73 18.26 -13.74
N LYS A 271 -23.55 17.31 -13.26
CA LYS A 271 -24.44 17.54 -12.12
C LYS A 271 -23.70 17.60 -10.81
N GLN A 272 -22.72 16.68 -10.63
CA GLN A 272 -21.94 16.55 -9.42
C GLN A 272 -20.50 16.17 -9.76
N PRO A 273 -19.58 17.14 -9.88
CA PRO A 273 -18.16 16.85 -10.05
C PRO A 273 -17.63 15.94 -8.94
N CYS A 274 -16.74 15.02 -9.29
CA CYS A 274 -16.21 14.03 -8.37
C CYS A 274 -14.73 14.30 -8.12
N GLU A 275 -14.40 14.69 -6.89
CA GLU A 275 -13.02 14.94 -6.46
C GLU A 275 -12.24 13.67 -6.07
N ASP A 276 -12.91 12.51 -6.00
CA ASP A 276 -12.26 11.24 -5.71
C ASP A 276 -11.27 10.84 -6.81
N TYR A 277 -10.35 9.98 -6.48
CA TYR A 277 -9.47 9.31 -7.44
C TYR A 277 -10.27 8.22 -8.16
N VAL A 278 -10.52 8.40 -9.45
CA VAL A 278 -11.43 7.52 -10.18
C VAL A 278 -10.75 6.81 -11.34
N GLU A 279 -11.03 5.53 -11.49
CA GLU A 279 -10.92 4.80 -12.73
C GLU A 279 -12.29 4.79 -13.41
N LEU A 280 -12.38 5.30 -14.65
CA LEU A 280 -13.60 5.25 -15.44
C LEU A 280 -13.52 4.10 -16.44
N VAL A 281 -14.57 3.27 -16.46
CA VAL A 281 -14.72 2.14 -17.39
C VAL A 281 -15.92 2.42 -18.28
N LEU A 282 -15.67 2.74 -19.55
CA LEU A 282 -16.73 2.99 -20.53
C LEU A 282 -17.35 1.68 -20.98
N GLU A 283 -18.68 1.67 -21.05
CA GLU A 283 -19.49 0.54 -21.55
C GLU A 283 -19.99 0.75 -22.99
N ASP A 284 -19.51 1.81 -23.64
CA ASP A 284 -19.84 2.12 -25.02
C ASP A 284 -19.30 1.04 -25.96
N LYS A 285 -20.14 0.57 -26.90
CA LYS A 285 -19.75 -0.45 -27.87
C LYS A 285 -18.77 0.04 -28.94
N SER A 286 -18.59 1.35 -29.03
CA SER A 286 -17.68 2.00 -29.98
C SER A 286 -16.72 2.95 -29.24
N PRO A 287 -15.52 3.17 -29.77
CA PRO A 287 -14.59 4.15 -29.22
C PRO A 287 -15.22 5.55 -29.16
N VAL A 288 -15.05 6.22 -28.03
CA VAL A 288 -15.53 7.61 -27.85
C VAL A 288 -14.37 8.58 -28.07
N PHE A 289 -14.50 9.43 -29.06
CA PHE A 289 -13.47 10.40 -29.41
C PHE A 289 -13.28 11.45 -28.31
N LEU A 290 -12.00 11.65 -27.88
CA LEU A 290 -11.60 12.57 -26.80
C LEU A 290 -12.37 12.37 -25.49
N ALA A 291 -12.75 11.14 -25.16
CA ALA A 291 -13.52 10.85 -23.95
C ALA A 291 -12.83 11.37 -22.68
N ARG A 292 -11.52 11.15 -22.56
CA ARG A 292 -10.72 11.61 -21.40
C ARG A 292 -10.76 13.12 -21.23
N ASP A 293 -10.59 13.89 -22.33
CA ASP A 293 -10.55 15.34 -22.28
C ASP A 293 -11.92 15.94 -21.93
N LYS A 294 -13.00 15.30 -22.42
CA LYS A 294 -14.37 15.71 -22.12
C LYS A 294 -14.80 15.41 -20.68
N LEU A 295 -14.29 14.32 -20.08
CA LEU A 295 -14.63 13.93 -18.72
C LEU A 295 -13.74 14.61 -17.66
N ARG A 296 -12.49 14.92 -17.99
CA ARG A 296 -11.52 15.51 -17.08
C ARG A 296 -11.98 16.76 -16.30
N PRO A 297 -12.77 17.69 -16.86
CA PRO A 297 -13.27 18.84 -16.12
C PRO A 297 -14.17 18.46 -14.93
N TYR A 298 -14.78 17.28 -14.97
CA TYR A 298 -15.73 16.81 -13.95
C TYR A 298 -15.14 15.72 -13.05
N TYR A 299 -14.04 15.11 -13.49
CA TYR A 299 -13.26 14.10 -12.78
C TYR A 299 -11.78 14.52 -12.75
N PRO A 300 -11.42 15.58 -11.99
CA PRO A 300 -10.07 16.16 -12.02
C PRO A 300 -9.00 15.15 -11.58
N ASN A 301 -9.36 14.19 -10.75
CA ASN A 301 -8.50 13.12 -10.29
C ASN A 301 -8.70 11.79 -11.04
N LEU A 302 -9.07 11.86 -12.34
CA LEU A 302 -9.14 10.71 -13.22
C LEU A 302 -7.77 10.02 -13.31
N LEU A 303 -7.70 8.77 -12.84
CA LEU A 303 -6.51 7.91 -12.86
C LEU A 303 -6.36 7.25 -14.22
N SER A 304 -7.36 6.49 -14.61
CA SER A 304 -7.41 5.76 -15.87
C SER A 304 -8.78 5.83 -16.52
N LEU A 305 -8.81 5.67 -17.83
CA LEU A 305 -10.03 5.55 -18.62
C LEU A 305 -9.84 4.35 -19.55
N SER A 306 -10.72 3.39 -19.46
CA SER A 306 -10.73 2.19 -20.31
C SER A 306 -12.08 2.01 -21.01
N ASN A 307 -12.07 1.34 -22.14
CA ASN A 307 -13.27 0.90 -22.84
C ASN A 307 -13.05 -0.53 -23.36
N PRO A 308 -13.20 -1.54 -22.48
CA PRO A 308 -12.95 -2.93 -22.86
C PRO A 308 -13.93 -3.46 -23.94
N TRP A 309 -15.12 -2.91 -24.03
CA TRP A 309 -16.12 -3.30 -25.03
C TRP A 309 -15.78 -2.84 -26.44
N ALA A 310 -15.22 -1.63 -26.59
CA ALA A 310 -14.77 -1.13 -27.86
C ALA A 310 -13.53 -1.88 -28.39
N ILE A 311 -12.70 -2.39 -27.48
CA ILE A 311 -11.47 -3.14 -27.83
C ILE A 311 -11.80 -4.59 -28.21
N SER A 312 -12.71 -5.24 -27.51
CA SER A 312 -13.03 -6.67 -27.72
C SER A 312 -13.77 -6.95 -29.04
N GLY A 313 -14.65 -6.05 -29.49
CA GLY A 313 -15.39 -6.22 -30.74
C GLY A 313 -14.56 -5.93 -32.00
N ALA A 314 -13.73 -4.90 -31.95
CA ALA A 314 -12.96 -4.46 -33.12
C ALA A 314 -11.56 -5.11 -33.23
N ALA A 315 -10.92 -5.43 -32.10
CA ALA A 315 -9.55 -5.94 -32.08
C ALA A 315 -9.43 -7.39 -32.54
N GLY A 316 -10.39 -8.25 -32.19
CA GLY A 316 -10.39 -9.66 -32.59
C GLY A 316 -10.64 -9.84 -34.08
N GLU A 317 -11.64 -9.15 -34.63
CA GLU A 317 -11.92 -9.16 -36.06
C GLU A 317 -10.84 -8.45 -36.87
N ARG A 318 -10.24 -7.39 -36.32
CA ARG A 318 -9.15 -6.64 -36.93
C ARG A 318 -7.85 -7.42 -36.98
N ALA A 319 -7.45 -8.04 -35.87
CA ALA A 319 -6.25 -8.89 -35.82
C ALA A 319 -6.38 -10.06 -36.80
N ALA A 320 -7.57 -10.60 -36.98
CA ALA A 320 -7.84 -11.65 -37.96
C ALA A 320 -7.78 -11.12 -39.42
N ARG A 321 -8.26 -9.89 -39.69
CA ARG A 321 -8.19 -9.27 -41.01
C ARG A 321 -6.79 -8.81 -41.41
N LEU A 322 -6.00 -8.32 -40.45
CA LEU A 322 -4.67 -7.76 -40.67
C LEU A 322 -3.56 -8.84 -40.67
N LYS A 323 -3.87 -10.05 -40.22
CA LYS A 323 -2.90 -11.16 -40.16
C LYS A 323 -2.49 -11.59 -41.56
N GLY A 324 -1.25 -11.21 -41.96
CA GLY A 324 -0.66 -11.55 -43.26
C GLY A 324 -0.88 -10.49 -44.37
N GLN A 325 -1.35 -9.30 -44.00
CA GLN A 325 -1.39 -8.16 -44.92
C GLN A 325 -0.07 -7.35 -44.87
N ASP A 326 0.22 -6.64 -45.93
CA ASP A 326 1.37 -5.75 -45.99
C ASP A 326 1.17 -4.45 -45.20
N ASP A 327 2.25 -3.77 -44.84
CA ASP A 327 2.23 -2.56 -44.03
C ASP A 327 1.43 -1.41 -44.64
N ARG A 328 1.38 -1.32 -45.96
CA ARG A 328 0.57 -0.32 -46.69
C ARG A 328 -0.93 -0.54 -46.48
N THR A 329 -1.36 -1.78 -46.59
CA THR A 329 -2.76 -2.17 -46.35
C THR A 329 -3.15 -1.95 -44.89
N ILE A 330 -2.27 -2.30 -43.95
CA ILE A 330 -2.47 -2.04 -42.53
C ILE A 330 -2.62 -0.55 -42.24
N PHE A 331 -1.72 0.27 -42.78
CA PHE A 331 -1.73 1.73 -42.60
C PHE A 331 -2.97 2.38 -43.22
N SER A 332 -3.34 2.01 -44.44
CA SER A 332 -4.54 2.53 -45.12
C SER A 332 -5.82 2.15 -44.35
N SER A 333 -5.88 0.93 -43.81
CA SER A 333 -6.99 0.48 -42.97
C SER A 333 -7.05 1.27 -41.65
N PHE A 334 -5.90 1.59 -41.07
CA PHE A 334 -5.81 2.42 -39.86
C PHE A 334 -6.34 3.85 -40.13
N LEU A 335 -5.90 4.50 -41.23
CA LEU A 335 -6.38 5.85 -41.56
C LEU A 335 -7.88 5.85 -41.87
N GLN A 336 -8.38 4.85 -42.60
CA GLN A 336 -9.82 4.69 -42.83
C GLN A 336 -10.61 4.62 -41.53
N ASP A 337 -10.09 3.94 -40.55
CA ASP A 337 -10.78 3.76 -39.24
C ASP A 337 -10.68 4.97 -38.31
N VAL A 338 -9.56 5.71 -38.38
CA VAL A 338 -9.30 6.87 -37.48
C VAL A 338 -9.78 8.18 -38.12
N CYS A 339 -9.52 8.36 -39.43
CA CYS A 339 -9.80 9.59 -40.16
C CYS A 339 -11.05 9.50 -41.01
N GLY A 340 -11.62 8.31 -41.24
CA GLY A 340 -12.79 8.07 -42.09
C GLY A 340 -12.46 8.04 -43.60
N THR A 341 -11.17 8.18 -43.96
CA THR A 341 -10.68 8.15 -45.36
C THR A 341 -9.51 7.18 -45.47
N PRO A 342 -9.36 6.45 -46.59
CA PRO A 342 -8.19 5.60 -46.81
C PRO A 342 -6.94 6.48 -47.01
N ALA A 343 -5.75 5.88 -46.81
CA ALA A 343 -4.49 6.58 -47.04
C ALA A 343 -4.37 7.11 -48.49
N GLU A 344 -3.95 8.36 -48.62
CA GLU A 344 -3.65 8.96 -49.91
C GLU A 344 -2.29 8.48 -50.44
N PRO A 345 -2.04 8.60 -51.79
CA PRO A 345 -0.78 8.14 -52.39
C PRO A 345 0.46 8.75 -51.74
N GLU A 346 0.41 10.02 -51.34
CA GLU A 346 1.51 10.75 -50.71
C GLU A 346 1.82 10.22 -49.29
N GLU A 347 0.78 9.86 -48.53
CA GLU A 347 0.91 9.29 -47.21
C GLU A 347 1.50 7.86 -47.24
N LEU A 348 1.12 7.08 -48.28
CA LEU A 348 1.69 5.75 -48.52
C LEU A 348 3.15 5.82 -48.97
N GLN A 349 3.54 6.86 -49.71
CA GLN A 349 4.93 7.09 -50.09
C GLN A 349 5.76 7.44 -48.86
N LEU A 350 5.27 8.33 -47.99
CA LEU A 350 5.96 8.71 -46.76
C LEU A 350 6.14 7.50 -45.82
N LEU A 351 5.10 6.65 -45.71
CA LEU A 351 5.22 5.41 -44.97
C LEU A 351 6.34 4.51 -45.49
N GLN A 352 6.43 4.38 -46.82
CA GLN A 352 7.46 3.56 -47.42
C GLN A 352 8.87 4.09 -47.14
N GLU A 353 9.07 5.40 -47.26
CA GLU A 353 10.34 6.05 -46.94
C GLU A 353 10.75 5.81 -45.48
N LEU A 354 9.81 5.92 -44.55
CA LEU A 354 10.05 5.64 -43.12
C LEU A 354 10.40 4.16 -42.85
N LEU A 355 9.73 3.22 -43.51
CA LEU A 355 10.03 1.80 -43.36
C LEU A 355 11.43 1.45 -43.89
N GLU A 356 11.81 2.03 -45.05
CA GLU A 356 13.13 1.88 -45.65
C GLU A 356 14.24 2.48 -44.73
N GLU A 357 13.98 3.62 -44.09
CA GLU A 357 14.88 4.21 -43.10
C GLU A 357 15.05 3.29 -41.86
N MET A 358 13.97 2.71 -41.34
CA MET A 358 14.01 1.78 -40.22
C MET A 358 14.78 0.50 -40.56
N GLU A 359 14.58 -0.07 -41.76
CA GLU A 359 15.30 -1.27 -42.20
C GLU A 359 16.79 -1.00 -42.49
N SER A 360 17.15 0.21 -42.92
CA SER A 360 18.52 0.60 -43.18
C SER A 360 19.34 0.93 -41.94
N GLY A 361 18.71 0.95 -40.75
CA GLY A 361 19.39 1.12 -39.47
C GLY A 361 19.96 2.52 -39.23
N ARG A 362 19.39 3.53 -39.82
CA ARG A 362 19.74 4.95 -39.67
C ARG A 362 18.79 5.69 -38.77
#